data_a1d3a975afe243de8338483eed5b133d
#
_entry.id   a1d3a975afe243de8338483eed5b133d
#
_cell.length_a   1.000
_cell.length_b   1.000
_cell.length_c   1.000
_cell.angle_alpha   90.00
_cell.angle_beta   90.00
_cell.angle_gamma   90.00
#
_symmetry.space_group_name_H-M   'P 1'
#
loop_
_entity.id
_entity.type
_entity.pdbx_description
1 polymer ?
#
loop_
_entity_poly.entity_id
_entity_poly.type
_entity_poly.pdbx_seq_one_letter_code
_entity_poly.pdbx_strand_id
1 'polypeptide(L)'
;MLRVQKVRLYPNEIMKQVLDDLCDYRRYCWNQGLALWNDMYDASLVLGDKKLRPSERKVRDELVANKEDWQYQLSARCLQLAISDLGKAWQNFFKKSLPDWGKPKFKSKKTARQGFKTDRAQIVNGKLRLDKPHGVKAWADISFKGANDLKGELKVVSIYRENGKYWASLPFEVKVTKQAKTGQKTAVDVNVGHFDYTEGQVKTLPNNLKALYKRIKHYQRLLARKRVANGKTATQANNYVKTRAKLQRDYRKVASIQHDIVQKFTTMLVNDYDRIAIEDLAVKQMQMSHVASKGLHRSMFGYFKQVLKYKCEWYGKELILADRYYPSTQRCSQCGHVKTGADKVGLDGNKKHGTKHNKYVCYECGAVMERDENAVRNLLALL
;
A
#
# COMPACT_ATOMS: atom_id res chain seq x y z
N MET A 1 10.55 11.45 12.63
CA MET A 1 9.58 10.96 11.62
C MET A 1 10.24 9.89 10.76
N LEU A 2 9.48 8.85 10.32
CA LEU A 2 10.04 7.78 9.49
C LEU A 2 9.85 8.07 8.00
N ARG A 3 10.96 8.09 7.26
CA ARG A 3 11.00 8.16 5.80
C ARG A 3 11.50 6.83 5.23
N VAL A 4 10.68 6.13 4.45
CA VAL A 4 11.02 4.80 3.95
C VAL A 4 11.50 4.88 2.51
N GLN A 5 12.68 4.30 2.24
CA GLN A 5 13.20 4.11 0.89
C GLN A 5 13.13 2.65 0.47
N LYS A 6 12.56 2.40 -0.70
CA LYS A 6 12.50 1.06 -1.30
C LYS A 6 13.67 0.89 -2.27
N VAL A 7 14.56 -0.04 -1.97
CA VAL A 7 15.75 -0.30 -2.77
C VAL A 7 15.75 -1.71 -3.34
N ARG A 8 16.38 -1.89 -4.49
CA ARG A 8 16.65 -3.21 -5.05
C ARG A 8 18.00 -3.71 -4.55
N LEU A 9 18.02 -4.93 -4.03
CA LEU A 9 19.24 -5.61 -3.56
C LEU A 9 19.86 -6.46 -4.67
N TYR A 10 21.20 -6.56 -4.66
CA TYR A 10 22.03 -7.36 -5.56
C TYR A 10 22.96 -8.27 -4.74
N PRO A 11 22.38 -9.29 -4.07
CA PRO A 11 23.19 -10.25 -3.30
C PRO A 11 24.01 -11.15 -4.24
N ASN A 12 25.22 -11.56 -3.79
CA ASN A 12 25.95 -12.66 -4.40
C ASN A 12 25.27 -14.01 -4.10
N GLU A 13 25.76 -15.12 -4.63
CA GLU A 13 25.11 -16.43 -4.47
C GLU A 13 25.00 -16.86 -3.02
N ILE A 14 26.04 -16.62 -2.20
CA ILE A 14 26.04 -16.93 -0.77
C ILE A 14 24.91 -16.15 -0.07
N MET A 15 24.84 -14.84 -0.29
CA MET A 15 23.83 -14.00 0.35
C MET A 15 22.42 -14.24 -0.21
N LYS A 16 22.26 -14.73 -1.44
CA LYS A 16 20.95 -15.18 -1.92
C LYS A 16 20.41 -16.33 -1.10
N GLN A 17 21.26 -17.33 -0.82
CA GLN A 17 20.89 -18.46 0.02
C GLN A 17 20.52 -17.97 1.43
N VAL A 18 21.35 -17.16 2.04
CA VAL A 18 21.09 -16.57 3.36
C VAL A 18 19.75 -15.83 3.41
N LEU A 19 19.45 -15.00 2.39
CA LEU A 19 18.19 -14.25 2.34
C LEU A 19 16.98 -15.19 2.17
N ASP A 20 17.11 -16.25 1.39
CA ASP A 20 16.05 -17.24 1.22
C ASP A 20 15.82 -18.04 2.51
N ASP A 21 16.89 -18.46 3.20
CA ASP A 21 16.82 -19.16 4.48
C ASP A 21 16.18 -18.28 5.57
N LEU A 22 16.52 -17.00 5.65
CA LEU A 22 15.89 -16.05 6.58
C LEU A 22 14.40 -15.81 6.25
N CYS A 23 14.00 -15.80 4.98
CA CYS A 23 12.60 -15.75 4.60
C CYS A 23 11.83 -17.00 5.02
N ASP A 24 12.43 -18.17 4.83
CA ASP A 24 11.84 -19.46 5.22
C ASP A 24 11.81 -19.59 6.75
N TYR A 25 12.85 -19.18 7.45
CA TYR A 25 12.91 -19.16 8.91
C TYR A 25 11.84 -18.22 9.52
N ARG A 26 11.67 -17.01 8.99
CA ARG A 26 10.57 -16.13 9.46
C ARG A 26 9.20 -16.78 9.31
N ARG A 27 8.96 -17.48 8.19
CA ARG A 27 7.70 -18.20 7.98
C ARG A 27 7.53 -19.34 8.98
N TYR A 28 8.59 -20.11 9.22
CA TYR A 28 8.64 -21.14 10.23
C TYR A 28 8.30 -20.57 11.62
N CYS A 29 9.01 -19.55 12.08
CA CYS A 29 8.77 -18.90 13.38
C CYS A 29 7.32 -18.37 13.52
N TRP A 30 6.77 -17.75 12.46
CA TRP A 30 5.37 -17.33 12.46
C TRP A 30 4.41 -18.50 12.65
N ASN A 31 4.63 -19.60 11.95
CA ASN A 31 3.74 -20.75 11.99
C ASN A 31 3.84 -21.48 13.34
N GLN A 32 5.05 -21.71 13.85
CA GLN A 32 5.25 -22.29 15.18
C GLN A 32 4.67 -21.39 16.26
N GLY A 33 4.92 -20.09 16.18
CA GLY A 33 4.36 -19.14 17.13
C GLY A 33 2.82 -19.07 17.08
N LEU A 34 2.21 -19.21 15.90
CA LEU A 34 0.75 -19.25 15.77
C LEU A 34 0.15 -20.55 16.32
N ALA A 35 0.80 -21.71 16.09
CA ALA A 35 0.40 -22.98 16.70
C ALA A 35 0.41 -22.86 18.22
N LEU A 36 1.57 -22.51 18.78
CA LEU A 36 1.74 -22.34 20.22
C LEU A 36 0.76 -21.29 20.83
N TRP A 37 0.51 -20.20 20.11
CA TRP A 37 -0.48 -19.19 20.54
C TRP A 37 -1.87 -19.79 20.66
N ASN A 38 -2.29 -20.59 19.68
CA ASN A 38 -3.60 -21.27 19.70
C ASN A 38 -3.65 -22.28 20.84
N ASP A 39 -2.63 -23.12 21.01
CA ASP A 39 -2.55 -24.13 22.08
C ASP A 39 -2.64 -23.51 23.49
N MET A 40 -1.89 -22.42 23.74
CA MET A 40 -1.97 -21.65 25.00
C MET A 40 -3.36 -21.04 25.20
N TYR A 41 -3.98 -20.54 24.12
CA TYR A 41 -5.32 -19.95 24.23
C TYR A 41 -6.35 -21.01 24.54
N ASP A 42 -6.32 -22.15 23.85
CA ASP A 42 -7.25 -23.25 24.07
C ASP A 42 -7.08 -23.86 25.47
N ALA A 43 -5.83 -24.05 25.93
CA ALA A 43 -5.52 -24.47 27.30
C ALA A 43 -6.11 -23.51 28.34
N SER A 44 -6.00 -22.19 28.10
CA SER A 44 -6.56 -21.17 29.01
C SER A 44 -8.08 -21.24 29.12
N LEU A 45 -8.77 -21.66 28.06
CA LEU A 45 -10.21 -21.82 28.04
C LEU A 45 -10.63 -23.12 28.75
N VAL A 46 -9.97 -24.24 28.46
CA VAL A 46 -10.28 -25.54 29.04
C VAL A 46 -10.05 -25.55 30.57
N LEU A 47 -8.94 -24.98 31.01
CA LEU A 47 -8.56 -24.95 32.42
C LEU A 47 -9.17 -23.73 33.18
N GLY A 48 -9.84 -22.81 32.49
CA GLY A 48 -10.40 -21.61 33.08
C GLY A 48 -9.36 -20.62 33.64
N ASP A 49 -8.05 -20.86 33.39
CA ASP A 49 -6.96 -20.06 33.95
C ASP A 49 -6.52 -18.97 32.96
N LYS A 50 -6.83 -17.73 33.31
CA LYS A 50 -6.43 -16.53 32.55
C LYS A 50 -4.91 -16.34 32.50
N LYS A 51 -4.15 -16.90 33.45
CA LYS A 51 -2.68 -16.81 33.46
C LYS A 51 -2.05 -17.59 32.29
N LEU A 52 -2.73 -18.60 31.78
CA LEU A 52 -2.29 -19.38 30.61
C LEU A 52 -2.49 -18.66 29.28
N ARG A 53 -3.21 -17.54 29.25
CA ARG A 53 -3.44 -16.78 28.01
C ARG A 53 -2.14 -16.42 27.32
N PRO A 54 -2.06 -16.59 26.00
CA PRO A 54 -0.86 -16.29 25.22
C PRO A 54 -0.54 -14.80 25.23
N SER A 55 0.75 -14.50 25.18
CA SER A 55 1.28 -13.17 24.93
C SER A 55 2.51 -13.26 24.03
N GLU A 56 2.89 -12.17 23.39
CA GLU A 56 4.10 -12.08 22.58
C GLU A 56 5.33 -12.61 23.34
N ARG A 57 5.47 -12.18 24.60
CA ARG A 57 6.60 -12.59 25.44
C ARG A 57 6.62 -14.10 25.71
N LYS A 58 5.49 -14.67 26.17
CA LYS A 58 5.41 -16.10 26.49
C LYS A 58 5.70 -16.98 25.29
N VAL A 59 5.05 -16.68 24.15
CA VAL A 59 5.27 -17.44 22.90
C VAL A 59 6.71 -17.31 22.41
N ARG A 60 7.32 -16.13 22.51
CA ARG A 60 8.71 -15.92 22.15
C ARG A 60 9.65 -16.70 23.05
N ASP A 61 9.47 -16.61 24.37
CA ASP A 61 10.36 -17.21 25.35
C ASP A 61 10.31 -18.74 25.24
N GLU A 62 9.13 -19.33 25.01
CA GLU A 62 8.95 -20.76 24.75
C GLU A 62 9.66 -21.21 23.46
N LEU A 63 9.50 -20.47 22.36
CA LEU A 63 10.20 -20.78 21.11
C LEU A 63 11.72 -20.59 21.19
N VAL A 64 12.18 -19.73 22.08
CA VAL A 64 13.64 -19.54 22.32
C VAL A 64 14.20 -20.69 23.15
N ALA A 65 13.46 -21.14 24.17
CA ALA A 65 13.85 -22.27 25.04
C ALA A 65 13.96 -23.58 24.25
N ASN A 66 13.08 -23.78 23.25
CA ASN A 66 13.01 -25.00 22.44
C ASN A 66 13.67 -24.85 21.05
N LYS A 67 14.71 -24.02 20.94
CA LYS A 67 15.45 -23.88 19.70
C LYS A 67 16.28 -25.12 19.36
N GLU A 68 16.22 -25.53 18.10
CA GLU A 68 17.10 -26.55 17.53
C GLU A 68 18.41 -25.94 17.02
N ASP A 69 19.47 -26.75 16.90
CA ASP A 69 20.82 -26.28 16.54
C ASP A 69 20.92 -25.51 15.24
N TRP A 70 20.17 -25.92 14.22
CA TRP A 70 20.15 -25.21 12.93
C TRP A 70 19.62 -23.76 13.02
N GLN A 71 18.80 -23.47 14.01
CA GLN A 71 18.22 -22.12 14.19
C GLN A 71 19.27 -21.12 14.73
N TYR A 72 20.33 -21.60 15.37
CA TYR A 72 21.42 -20.76 15.84
C TYR A 72 22.31 -20.25 14.69
N GLN A 73 22.25 -20.90 13.52
CA GLN A 73 22.92 -20.42 12.30
C GLN A 73 22.18 -19.27 11.62
N LEU A 74 21.02 -18.86 12.14
CA LEU A 74 20.18 -17.81 11.60
C LEU A 74 20.02 -16.67 12.61
N SER A 75 19.67 -15.47 12.13
CA SER A 75 19.51 -14.31 12.99
C SER A 75 18.39 -14.50 14.02
N ALA A 76 18.74 -14.39 15.32
CA ALA A 76 17.78 -14.42 16.41
C ALA A 76 16.72 -13.31 16.32
N ARG A 77 17.07 -12.17 15.69
CA ARG A 77 16.12 -11.06 15.49
C ARG A 77 15.00 -11.41 14.52
N CYS A 78 15.26 -12.34 13.59
CA CYS A 78 14.24 -12.83 12.67
C CYS A 78 13.08 -13.51 13.43
N LEU A 79 13.39 -14.37 14.41
CA LEU A 79 12.38 -15.00 15.30
C LEU A 79 11.65 -13.95 16.12
N GLN A 80 12.38 -13.08 16.83
CA GLN A 80 11.80 -12.09 17.71
C GLN A 80 10.82 -11.17 16.97
N LEU A 81 11.21 -10.66 15.80
CA LEU A 81 10.36 -9.79 14.99
C LEU A 81 9.20 -10.54 14.30
N ALA A 82 9.35 -11.84 14.05
CA ALA A 82 8.24 -12.65 13.54
C ALA A 82 7.13 -12.81 14.59
N ILE A 83 7.49 -13.03 15.85
CA ILE A 83 6.55 -13.16 16.96
C ILE A 83 5.94 -11.80 17.33
N SER A 84 6.72 -10.71 17.29
CA SER A 84 6.19 -9.36 17.46
C SER A 84 5.14 -9.02 16.38
N ASP A 85 5.40 -9.37 15.11
CA ASP A 85 4.41 -9.22 14.05
C ASP A 85 3.15 -10.05 14.29
N LEU A 86 3.29 -11.27 14.86
CA LEU A 86 2.16 -12.12 15.22
C LEU A 86 1.34 -11.50 16.36
N GLY A 87 1.99 -11.00 17.42
CA GLY A 87 1.33 -10.29 18.51
C GLY A 87 0.52 -9.09 18.02
N LYS A 88 1.11 -8.28 17.12
CA LYS A 88 0.40 -7.16 16.48
C LYS A 88 -0.78 -7.62 15.64
N ALA A 89 -0.67 -8.75 14.94
CA ALA A 89 -1.78 -9.30 14.15
C ALA A 89 -2.96 -9.71 15.04
N TRP A 90 -2.70 -10.33 16.19
CA TRP A 90 -3.72 -10.64 17.18
C TRP A 90 -4.34 -9.39 17.80
N GLN A 91 -3.53 -8.39 18.19
CA GLN A 91 -4.03 -7.11 18.68
C GLN A 91 -4.96 -6.43 17.66
N ASN A 92 -4.62 -6.45 16.38
CA ASN A 92 -5.45 -5.88 15.33
C ASN A 92 -6.76 -6.66 15.13
N PHE A 93 -6.73 -7.99 15.26
CA PHE A 93 -7.92 -8.82 15.21
C PHE A 93 -8.92 -8.48 16.33
N PHE A 94 -8.44 -8.19 17.56
CA PHE A 94 -9.29 -7.84 18.69
C PHE A 94 -9.73 -6.37 18.69
N LYS A 95 -9.17 -5.51 17.82
CA LYS A 95 -9.59 -4.10 17.77
C LYS A 95 -10.93 -3.94 17.09
N LYS A 96 -11.95 -3.51 17.85
CA LYS A 96 -13.29 -3.20 17.32
C LYS A 96 -13.29 -2.15 16.19
N SER A 97 -12.32 -1.22 16.21
CA SER A 97 -12.13 -0.20 15.16
C SER A 97 -11.59 -0.74 13.85
N LEU A 98 -11.20 -2.03 13.79
CA LEU A 98 -10.66 -2.69 12.61
C LEU A 98 -11.46 -3.97 12.27
N PRO A 99 -12.76 -3.88 11.94
CA PRO A 99 -13.64 -5.03 11.80
C PRO A 99 -13.25 -5.97 10.65
N ASP A 100 -12.50 -5.47 9.67
CA ASP A 100 -12.06 -6.26 8.50
C ASP A 100 -10.79 -7.11 8.77
N TRP A 101 -10.18 -7.00 9.95
CA TRP A 101 -9.01 -7.80 10.31
C TRP A 101 -9.41 -9.17 10.81
N GLY A 102 -9.18 -10.19 9.97
CA GLY A 102 -9.44 -11.58 10.35
C GLY A 102 -8.39 -12.16 11.30
N LYS A 103 -8.74 -13.30 11.92
CA LYS A 103 -7.83 -14.09 12.77
C LYS A 103 -6.52 -14.40 12.00
N PRO A 104 -5.34 -14.33 12.65
CA PRO A 104 -4.06 -14.71 12.04
C PRO A 104 -4.11 -16.12 11.45
N LYS A 105 -3.48 -16.31 10.28
CA LYS A 105 -3.49 -17.59 9.55
C LYS A 105 -2.06 -18.10 9.34
N PHE A 106 -1.93 -19.43 9.22
CA PHE A 106 -0.68 -20.06 8.82
C PHE A 106 -0.22 -19.57 7.44
N LYS A 107 1.09 -19.41 7.28
CA LYS A 107 1.71 -18.91 6.03
C LYS A 107 2.33 -20.06 5.25
N SER A 108 1.99 -20.17 3.97
CA SER A 108 2.61 -21.12 3.04
C SER A 108 3.64 -20.44 2.15
N LYS A 109 4.66 -21.18 1.69
CA LYS A 109 5.66 -20.68 0.73
C LYS A 109 5.04 -20.25 -0.59
N LYS A 110 3.89 -20.84 -0.96
CA LYS A 110 3.19 -20.57 -2.23
C LYS A 110 2.39 -19.26 -2.21
N THR A 111 1.79 -18.91 -1.07
CA THR A 111 0.82 -17.80 -0.96
C THR A 111 1.34 -16.61 -0.17
N ALA A 112 2.21 -16.84 0.82
CA ALA A 112 2.73 -15.77 1.65
C ALA A 112 3.87 -15.02 0.93
N ARG A 113 3.97 -13.71 1.22
CA ARG A 113 5.12 -12.91 0.80
C ARG A 113 6.38 -13.45 1.46
N GLN A 114 7.38 -13.78 0.65
CA GLN A 114 8.68 -14.23 1.14
C GLN A 114 9.48 -13.02 1.61
N GLY A 115 9.74 -12.91 2.89
CA GLY A 115 10.48 -11.78 3.45
C GLY A 115 10.60 -11.86 4.96
N PHE A 116 11.56 -11.14 5.51
CA PHE A 116 11.82 -11.04 6.94
C PHE A 116 12.15 -9.60 7.34
N LYS A 117 12.27 -9.36 8.64
CA LYS A 117 12.64 -8.06 9.20
C LYS A 117 13.87 -8.23 10.08
N THR A 118 14.70 -7.18 10.15
CA THR A 118 15.79 -7.04 11.11
C THR A 118 15.97 -5.59 11.51
N ASP A 119 16.32 -5.36 12.77
CA ASP A 119 16.69 -4.06 13.33
C ASP A 119 18.21 -3.91 13.51
N ARG A 120 18.97 -4.97 13.15
CA ARG A 120 20.44 -4.96 13.21
C ARG A 120 21.12 -4.73 11.87
N ALA A 121 20.34 -4.34 10.85
CA ALA A 121 20.91 -3.97 9.56
C ALA A 121 21.59 -2.61 9.64
N GLN A 122 22.72 -2.47 8.93
CA GLN A 122 23.50 -1.24 8.84
C GLN A 122 23.81 -0.93 7.38
N ILE A 123 24.08 0.35 7.10
CA ILE A 123 24.62 0.76 5.80
C ILE A 123 26.08 1.12 6.00
N VAL A 124 26.96 0.34 5.36
CA VAL A 124 28.41 0.50 5.44
C VAL A 124 28.95 0.60 4.01
N ASN A 125 29.69 1.65 3.72
CA ASN A 125 30.25 1.91 2.39
C ASN A 125 29.22 1.79 1.24
N GLY A 126 28.01 2.30 1.46
CA GLY A 126 26.93 2.26 0.47
C GLY A 126 26.34 0.87 0.21
N LYS A 127 26.62 -0.12 1.06
CA LYS A 127 26.08 -1.47 1.01
C LYS A 127 25.27 -1.79 2.26
N LEU A 128 24.30 -2.68 2.12
CA LEU A 128 23.52 -3.18 3.25
C LEU A 128 24.26 -4.33 3.93
N ARG A 129 24.60 -4.15 5.19
CA ARG A 129 25.18 -5.15 6.08
C ARG A 129 24.11 -5.72 6.98
N LEU A 130 24.00 -7.03 7.02
CA LEU A 130 23.11 -7.75 7.95
C LEU A 130 23.93 -8.29 9.13
N ASP A 131 23.26 -8.57 10.25
CA ASP A 131 23.88 -9.23 11.38
C ASP A 131 24.30 -10.64 11.00
N LYS A 132 25.59 -10.92 11.18
CA LYS A 132 26.20 -12.23 10.92
C LYS A 132 26.07 -13.10 12.17
N PRO A 133 25.42 -14.26 12.10
CA PRO A 133 25.36 -15.18 13.22
C PRO A 133 26.74 -15.71 13.61
N HIS A 134 26.92 -16.04 14.87
CA HIS A 134 28.18 -16.63 15.37
C HIS A 134 28.49 -17.96 14.65
N GLY A 135 29.73 -18.20 14.32
CA GLY A 135 30.17 -19.43 13.63
C GLY A 135 29.96 -19.46 12.11
N VAL A 136 29.18 -18.56 11.53
CA VAL A 136 29.03 -18.49 10.07
C VAL A 136 30.25 -17.85 9.43
N LYS A 137 30.98 -18.57 8.57
CA LYS A 137 32.21 -18.09 7.92
C LYS A 137 31.95 -17.21 6.71
N ALA A 138 31.08 -17.64 5.80
CA ALA A 138 30.82 -17.00 4.53
C ALA A 138 29.72 -15.92 4.67
N TRP A 139 30.11 -14.64 4.52
CA TRP A 139 29.21 -13.49 4.65
C TRP A 139 29.68 -12.34 3.77
N ALA A 140 28.76 -11.53 3.25
CA ALA A 140 29.10 -10.37 2.44
C ALA A 140 28.06 -9.24 2.58
N ASP A 141 28.52 -8.00 2.44
CA ASP A 141 27.63 -6.83 2.35
C ASP A 141 26.92 -6.83 0.99
N ILE A 142 25.66 -6.44 0.99
CA ILE A 142 24.77 -6.51 -0.17
C ILE A 142 24.69 -5.14 -0.85
N SER A 143 25.11 -5.07 -2.11
CA SER A 143 24.94 -3.88 -2.93
C SER A 143 23.44 -3.60 -3.22
N PHE A 144 23.06 -2.33 -3.27
CA PHE A 144 21.68 -1.95 -3.60
C PHE A 144 21.63 -0.72 -4.52
N LYS A 145 20.47 -0.52 -5.19
CA LYS A 145 20.18 0.66 -6.03
C LYS A 145 18.77 1.18 -5.73
N GLY A 146 18.57 2.49 -5.94
CA GLY A 146 17.26 3.13 -5.82
C GLY A 146 17.07 3.97 -4.54
N ALA A 147 18.14 4.20 -3.76
CA ALA A 147 18.12 5.17 -2.68
C ALA A 147 18.68 6.52 -3.16
N ASN A 148 17.96 7.61 -2.89
CA ASN A 148 18.40 8.95 -3.28
C ASN A 148 19.02 9.70 -2.09
N ASP A 149 18.59 9.41 -0.87
CA ASP A 149 19.06 10.05 0.35
C ASP A 149 18.99 9.06 1.51
N LEU A 150 20.14 8.81 2.15
CA LEU A 150 20.31 7.86 3.25
C LEU A 150 20.56 8.56 4.59
N LYS A 151 20.09 9.81 4.73
CA LYS A 151 20.25 10.59 5.96
C LYS A 151 19.30 10.10 7.06
N GLY A 152 19.77 10.12 8.29
CA GLY A 152 19.01 9.72 9.46
C GLY A 152 19.38 8.36 10.01
N GLU A 153 18.77 7.98 11.13
CA GLU A 153 18.97 6.69 11.78
C GLU A 153 18.15 5.59 11.09
N LEU A 154 18.82 4.51 10.65
CA LEU A 154 18.16 3.35 10.06
C LEU A 154 17.40 2.57 11.14
N LYS A 155 16.14 2.33 10.93
CA LYS A 155 15.26 1.54 11.81
C LYS A 155 15.04 0.13 11.26
N VAL A 156 13.99 -0.57 11.70
CA VAL A 156 13.70 -1.96 11.32
C VAL A 156 13.57 -2.12 9.81
N VAL A 157 14.55 -2.75 9.19
CA VAL A 157 14.59 -3.03 7.75
C VAL A 157 13.70 -4.22 7.43
N SER A 158 12.94 -4.12 6.34
CA SER A 158 12.17 -5.23 5.79
C SER A 158 12.78 -5.68 4.47
N ILE A 159 13.23 -6.93 4.40
CA ILE A 159 13.79 -7.54 3.20
C ILE A 159 12.83 -8.57 2.66
N TYR A 160 12.65 -8.62 1.34
CA TYR A 160 11.72 -9.54 0.71
C TYR A 160 12.12 -9.91 -0.72
N ARG A 161 11.67 -11.09 -1.12
CA ARG A 161 11.84 -11.60 -2.49
C ARG A 161 10.55 -11.44 -3.27
N GLU A 162 10.65 -10.88 -4.46
CA GLU A 162 9.55 -10.70 -5.38
C GLU A 162 9.97 -10.95 -6.82
N ASN A 163 9.34 -11.93 -7.50
CA ASN A 163 9.65 -12.35 -8.87
C ASN A 163 11.15 -12.62 -9.11
N GLY A 164 11.78 -13.38 -8.22
CA GLY A 164 13.19 -13.74 -8.29
C GLY A 164 14.17 -12.59 -8.00
N LYS A 165 13.68 -11.43 -7.55
CA LYS A 165 14.50 -10.26 -7.19
C LYS A 165 14.35 -9.95 -5.72
N TYR A 166 15.43 -9.47 -5.09
CA TYR A 166 15.44 -9.06 -3.68
C TYR A 166 15.27 -7.55 -3.56
N TRP A 167 14.52 -7.16 -2.57
CA TRP A 167 14.19 -5.76 -2.26
C TRP A 167 14.32 -5.52 -0.77
N ALA A 168 14.66 -4.28 -0.40
CA ALA A 168 14.60 -3.84 0.98
C ALA A 168 13.77 -2.56 1.07
N SER A 169 13.03 -2.45 2.18
CA SER A 169 12.46 -1.19 2.64
C SER A 169 13.33 -0.69 3.78
N LEU A 170 13.96 0.45 3.59
CA LEU A 170 14.91 1.08 4.50
C LEU A 170 14.22 2.28 5.17
N PRO A 171 13.68 2.14 6.38
CA PRO A 171 13.08 3.26 7.11
C PRO A 171 14.18 4.05 7.84
N PHE A 172 14.25 5.34 7.57
CA PHE A 172 15.13 6.27 8.26
C PHE A 172 14.32 7.20 9.18
N GLU A 173 14.79 7.39 10.39
CA GLU A 173 14.29 8.43 11.24
C GLU A 173 14.97 9.75 10.89
N VAL A 174 14.19 10.69 10.36
CA VAL A 174 14.69 11.99 9.90
C VAL A 174 14.02 13.13 10.69
N LYS A 175 14.76 14.20 10.92
CA LYS A 175 14.20 15.49 11.35
C LYS A 175 13.50 16.11 10.15
N VAL A 176 12.27 16.57 10.34
CA VAL A 176 11.50 17.23 9.29
C VAL A 176 11.86 18.71 9.26
N THR A 177 12.27 19.19 8.10
CA THR A 177 12.40 20.62 7.85
C THR A 177 11.13 21.10 7.17
N LYS A 178 10.37 21.95 7.84
CA LYS A 178 9.19 22.60 7.23
C LYS A 178 9.66 23.41 6.03
N GLN A 179 8.94 23.31 4.92
CA GLN A 179 9.19 24.16 3.76
C GLN A 179 8.72 25.60 4.01
N ALA A 180 9.31 26.55 3.30
CA ALA A 180 8.83 27.92 3.28
C ALA A 180 7.36 27.98 2.83
N LYS A 181 6.61 28.92 3.38
CA LYS A 181 5.22 29.13 2.97
C LYS A 181 5.17 29.79 1.60
N THR A 182 4.28 29.33 0.74
CA THR A 182 4.03 29.90 -0.59
C THR A 182 2.87 30.89 -0.59
N GLY A 183 2.00 30.84 0.43
CA GLY A 183 0.74 31.59 0.49
C GLY A 183 -0.36 31.04 -0.41
N GLN A 184 -0.06 30.03 -1.23
CA GLN A 184 -0.98 29.48 -2.22
C GLN A 184 -1.85 28.37 -1.65
N LYS A 185 -3.06 28.24 -2.21
CA LYS A 185 -4.02 27.21 -1.85
C LYS A 185 -4.59 26.52 -3.09
N THR A 186 -4.93 25.25 -2.99
CA THR A 186 -5.53 24.47 -4.06
C THR A 186 -6.54 23.45 -3.53
N ALA A 187 -7.42 22.99 -4.41
CA ALA A 187 -8.30 21.87 -4.16
C ALA A 187 -8.13 20.81 -5.25
N VAL A 188 -8.35 19.54 -4.91
CA VAL A 188 -8.23 18.42 -5.85
C VAL A 188 -9.51 17.62 -5.84
N ASP A 189 -10.19 17.53 -6.98
CA ASP A 189 -11.26 16.60 -7.26
C ASP A 189 -10.69 15.32 -7.87
N VAL A 190 -11.04 14.16 -7.29
CA VAL A 190 -10.45 12.86 -7.67
C VAL A 190 -11.40 12.05 -8.53
N ASN A 191 -11.16 12.03 -9.83
CA ASN A 191 -11.96 11.38 -10.83
C ASN A 191 -11.34 10.06 -11.35
N VAL A 192 -12.19 9.18 -11.92
CA VAL A 192 -11.73 7.94 -12.53
C VAL A 192 -10.95 8.24 -13.81
N GLY A 193 -9.63 8.13 -13.72
CA GLY A 193 -8.73 8.34 -14.86
C GLY A 193 -7.98 9.66 -14.87
N HIS A 194 -8.36 10.61 -14.01
CA HIS A 194 -7.67 11.89 -13.85
C HIS A 194 -7.94 12.49 -12.46
N PHE A 195 -7.13 13.46 -12.09
CA PHE A 195 -7.33 14.34 -10.96
C PHE A 195 -7.39 15.77 -11.49
N ASP A 196 -8.44 16.51 -11.09
CA ASP A 196 -8.63 17.91 -11.44
C ASP A 196 -8.21 18.79 -10.27
N TYR A 197 -7.49 19.88 -10.52
CA TYR A 197 -7.07 20.84 -9.51
C TYR A 197 -7.15 22.26 -10.07
N THR A 198 -6.90 23.27 -9.27
CA THR A 198 -7.12 24.69 -9.62
C THR A 198 -6.45 25.14 -10.93
N GLU A 199 -5.31 24.54 -11.29
CA GLU A 199 -4.52 24.96 -12.46
C GLU A 199 -4.55 23.94 -13.62
N GLY A 200 -5.34 22.85 -13.50
CA GLY A 200 -5.45 21.88 -14.59
C GLY A 200 -5.83 20.47 -14.18
N GLN A 201 -5.35 19.52 -14.97
CA GLN A 201 -5.70 18.11 -14.83
C GLN A 201 -4.49 17.20 -14.95
N VAL A 202 -4.42 16.17 -14.09
CA VAL A 202 -3.40 15.11 -14.15
C VAL A 202 -4.04 13.78 -14.54
N LYS A 203 -3.64 13.22 -15.67
CA LYS A 203 -4.14 11.91 -16.14
C LYS A 203 -3.53 10.77 -15.33
N THR A 204 -4.37 9.97 -14.66
CA THR A 204 -3.96 8.79 -13.87
C THR A 204 -3.98 7.50 -14.69
N LEU A 205 -4.61 7.50 -15.86
CA LEU A 205 -4.68 6.37 -16.80
C LEU A 205 -4.16 6.74 -18.20
N PRO A 206 -2.84 7.01 -18.34
CA PRO A 206 -2.25 7.32 -19.64
C PRO A 206 -2.30 6.12 -20.61
N ASN A 207 -2.08 6.35 -21.91
CA ASN A 207 -2.26 5.34 -22.96
C ASN A 207 -1.36 4.10 -22.78
N ASN A 208 -0.14 4.27 -22.26
CA ASN A 208 0.76 3.15 -21.94
C ASN A 208 0.18 2.21 -20.88
N LEU A 209 -0.57 2.73 -19.88
CA LEU A 209 -1.29 1.91 -18.91
C LEU A 209 -2.46 1.17 -19.56
N LYS A 210 -3.20 1.81 -20.45
CA LYS A 210 -4.30 1.16 -21.20
C LYS A 210 -3.79 -0.06 -21.96
N ALA A 211 -2.63 0.05 -22.62
CA ALA A 211 -1.97 -1.05 -23.34
C ALA A 211 -1.56 -2.19 -22.38
N LEU A 212 -0.98 -1.86 -21.21
CA LEU A 212 -0.64 -2.85 -20.19
C LEU A 212 -1.87 -3.60 -19.67
N TYR A 213 -2.99 -2.93 -19.43
CA TYR A 213 -4.24 -3.58 -19.00
C TYR A 213 -4.83 -4.51 -20.07
N LYS A 214 -4.71 -4.17 -21.37
CA LYS A 214 -5.09 -5.09 -22.45
C LYS A 214 -4.24 -6.37 -22.40
N ARG A 215 -2.92 -6.25 -22.22
CA ARG A 215 -1.99 -7.38 -22.10
C ARG A 215 -2.25 -8.23 -20.86
N ILE A 216 -2.50 -7.60 -19.70
CA ILE A 216 -2.88 -8.29 -18.45
C ILE A 216 -4.12 -9.14 -18.68
N LYS A 217 -5.17 -8.59 -19.31
CA LYS A 217 -6.39 -9.34 -19.65
C LYS A 217 -6.11 -10.54 -20.55
N HIS A 218 -5.21 -10.38 -21.53
CA HIS A 218 -4.77 -11.47 -22.40
C HIS A 218 -4.08 -12.60 -21.60
N TYR A 219 -3.10 -12.26 -20.75
CA TYR A 219 -2.41 -13.27 -19.93
C TYR A 219 -3.33 -13.95 -18.90
N GLN A 220 -4.29 -13.23 -18.33
CA GLN A 220 -5.31 -13.84 -17.45
C GLN A 220 -6.13 -14.91 -18.19
N ARG A 221 -6.59 -14.59 -19.41
CA ARG A 221 -7.32 -15.56 -20.26
C ARG A 221 -6.47 -16.78 -20.62
N LEU A 222 -5.20 -16.55 -20.99
CA LEU A 222 -4.27 -17.66 -21.26
C LEU A 222 -4.05 -18.56 -20.06
N LEU A 223 -3.88 -18.00 -18.86
CA LEU A 223 -3.72 -18.77 -17.63
C LEU A 223 -4.98 -19.56 -17.27
N ALA A 224 -6.17 -18.97 -17.47
CA ALA A 224 -7.43 -19.66 -17.26
C ALA A 224 -7.55 -20.89 -18.19
N ARG A 225 -7.28 -20.75 -19.50
CA ARG A 225 -7.30 -21.85 -20.46
C ARG A 225 -6.30 -22.96 -20.07
N LYS A 226 -5.05 -22.58 -19.72
CA LYS A 226 -4.03 -23.56 -19.29
C LYS A 226 -4.40 -24.28 -18.01
N ARG A 227 -5.14 -23.64 -17.10
CA ARG A 227 -5.62 -24.29 -15.88
C ARG A 227 -6.67 -25.35 -16.19
N VAL A 228 -7.60 -25.08 -17.10
CA VAL A 228 -8.62 -26.03 -17.54
C VAL A 228 -7.97 -27.22 -18.25
N ALA A 229 -7.04 -26.96 -19.20
CA ALA A 229 -6.40 -28.01 -20.00
C ALA A 229 -5.52 -28.98 -19.19
N ASN A 230 -4.88 -28.53 -18.09
CA ASN A 230 -3.92 -29.35 -17.32
C ASN A 230 -4.40 -29.73 -15.91
N GLY A 231 -5.62 -29.38 -15.54
CA GLY A 231 -6.22 -29.76 -14.25
C GLY A 231 -5.38 -29.31 -13.04
N LYS A 232 -5.28 -30.17 -12.01
CA LYS A 232 -4.59 -29.87 -10.75
C LYS A 232 -3.07 -29.61 -10.90
N THR A 233 -2.41 -30.14 -11.93
CA THR A 233 -0.97 -30.00 -12.20
C THR A 233 -0.62 -28.74 -13.01
N ALA A 234 -1.61 -28.02 -13.52
CA ALA A 234 -1.44 -26.83 -14.37
C ALA A 234 -0.46 -25.79 -13.83
N THR A 235 -0.49 -25.59 -12.50
CA THR A 235 0.36 -24.57 -11.84
C THR A 235 1.86 -24.90 -11.82
N GLN A 236 2.21 -26.15 -12.11
CA GLN A 236 3.60 -26.67 -12.17
C GLN A 236 4.13 -26.71 -13.61
N ALA A 237 3.25 -26.68 -14.61
CA ALA A 237 3.64 -26.73 -16.01
C ALA A 237 4.50 -25.51 -16.41
N ASN A 238 5.64 -25.73 -17.05
CA ASN A 238 6.59 -24.68 -17.44
C ASN A 238 5.94 -23.51 -18.18
N ASN A 239 5.05 -23.80 -19.12
CA ASN A 239 4.35 -22.77 -19.90
C ASN A 239 3.35 -21.96 -19.06
N TYR A 240 2.76 -22.53 -18.03
CA TYR A 240 1.94 -21.82 -17.05
C TYR A 240 2.81 -20.87 -16.23
N VAL A 241 3.91 -21.37 -15.67
CA VAL A 241 4.87 -20.61 -14.85
C VAL A 241 5.44 -19.42 -15.65
N LYS A 242 5.87 -19.64 -16.89
CA LYS A 242 6.35 -18.57 -17.78
C LYS A 242 5.28 -17.51 -18.04
N THR A 243 4.03 -17.91 -18.31
CA THR A 243 2.91 -16.97 -18.53
C THR A 243 2.56 -16.19 -17.27
N ARG A 244 2.55 -16.85 -16.11
CA ARG A 244 2.34 -16.21 -14.79
C ARG A 244 3.42 -15.17 -14.49
N ALA A 245 4.69 -15.46 -14.80
CA ALA A 245 5.79 -14.52 -14.63
C ALA A 245 5.62 -13.26 -15.50
N LYS A 246 5.15 -13.41 -16.76
CA LYS A 246 4.82 -12.29 -17.65
C LYS A 246 3.70 -11.44 -17.08
N LEU A 247 2.61 -12.06 -16.61
CA LEU A 247 1.49 -11.39 -15.96
C LEU A 247 1.94 -10.58 -14.72
N GLN A 248 2.72 -11.19 -13.85
CA GLN A 248 3.24 -10.53 -12.64
C GLN A 248 4.15 -9.34 -12.97
N ARG A 249 4.97 -9.45 -14.03
CA ARG A 249 5.80 -8.34 -14.50
C ARG A 249 4.97 -7.16 -14.98
N ASP A 250 3.87 -7.41 -15.71
CA ASP A 250 3.00 -6.35 -16.21
C ASP A 250 2.21 -5.69 -15.07
N TYR A 251 1.71 -6.44 -14.10
CA TYR A 251 1.11 -5.85 -12.90
C TYR A 251 2.08 -4.93 -12.13
N ARG A 252 3.34 -5.35 -12.02
CA ARG A 252 4.35 -4.50 -11.37
C ARG A 252 4.60 -3.22 -12.17
N LYS A 253 4.67 -3.31 -13.51
CA LYS A 253 4.80 -2.13 -14.37
C LYS A 253 3.64 -1.15 -14.16
N VAL A 254 2.41 -1.67 -14.12
CA VAL A 254 1.22 -0.85 -13.82
C VAL A 254 1.37 -0.15 -12.47
N ALA A 255 1.66 -0.90 -11.40
CA ALA A 255 1.83 -0.33 -10.07
C ALA A 255 2.94 0.73 -10.03
N SER A 256 4.08 0.48 -10.69
CA SER A 256 5.19 1.44 -10.73
C SER A 256 4.81 2.75 -11.42
N ILE A 257 4.12 2.69 -12.58
CA ILE A 257 3.68 3.88 -13.32
C ILE A 257 2.65 4.67 -12.50
N GLN A 258 1.67 3.99 -11.93
CA GLN A 258 0.64 4.64 -11.11
C GLN A 258 1.23 5.29 -9.85
N HIS A 259 2.16 4.61 -9.17
CA HIS A 259 2.85 5.16 -8.03
C HIS A 259 3.70 6.40 -8.42
N ASP A 260 4.39 6.36 -9.56
CA ASP A 260 5.19 7.49 -10.05
C ASP A 260 4.32 8.72 -10.31
N ILE A 261 3.17 8.54 -10.99
CA ILE A 261 2.21 9.62 -11.25
C ILE A 261 1.75 10.27 -9.93
N VAL A 262 1.28 9.44 -8.98
CA VAL A 262 0.79 9.94 -7.68
C VAL A 262 1.91 10.61 -6.90
N GLN A 263 3.11 10.04 -6.88
CA GLN A 263 4.26 10.61 -6.17
C GLN A 263 4.67 11.97 -6.75
N LYS A 264 4.72 12.11 -8.07
CA LYS A 264 5.06 13.36 -8.75
C LYS A 264 4.00 14.42 -8.48
N PHE A 265 2.73 14.08 -8.68
CA PHE A 265 1.63 15.01 -8.47
C PHE A 265 1.55 15.50 -7.02
N THR A 266 1.62 14.59 -6.04
CA THR A 266 1.61 14.97 -4.63
C THR A 266 2.86 15.74 -4.21
N THR A 267 4.03 15.54 -4.86
CA THR A 267 5.22 16.37 -4.62
C THR A 267 5.02 17.78 -5.15
N MET A 268 4.48 17.93 -6.35
CA MET A 268 4.12 19.22 -6.91
C MET A 268 3.15 19.96 -5.97
N LEU A 269 2.06 19.31 -5.56
CA LEU A 269 1.07 19.91 -4.67
C LEU A 269 1.69 20.46 -3.36
N VAL A 270 2.54 19.71 -2.68
CA VAL A 270 3.16 20.17 -1.42
C VAL A 270 4.28 21.18 -1.61
N ASN A 271 4.87 21.28 -2.82
CA ASN A 271 5.85 22.32 -3.12
C ASN A 271 5.18 23.66 -3.42
N ASP A 272 4.07 23.63 -4.16
CA ASP A 272 3.46 24.83 -4.73
C ASP A 272 2.38 25.43 -3.82
N TYR A 273 1.75 24.60 -2.94
CA TYR A 273 0.62 25.03 -2.11
C TYR A 273 0.85 24.76 -0.62
N ASP A 274 0.33 25.65 0.22
CA ASP A 274 0.37 25.53 1.68
C ASP A 274 -0.87 24.85 2.25
N ARG A 275 -2.03 25.04 1.59
CA ARG A 275 -3.32 24.49 1.99
C ARG A 275 -3.95 23.74 0.83
N ILE A 276 -4.34 22.50 1.07
CA ILE A 276 -4.86 21.60 0.03
C ILE A 276 -6.16 20.98 0.53
N ALA A 277 -7.26 21.16 -0.22
CA ALA A 277 -8.52 20.50 0.06
C ALA A 277 -8.74 19.30 -0.87
N ILE A 278 -9.24 18.17 -0.34
CA ILE A 278 -9.64 17.01 -1.11
C ILE A 278 -10.91 16.38 -0.55
N GLU A 279 -11.63 15.60 -1.36
CA GLU A 279 -12.78 14.84 -0.89
C GLU A 279 -12.39 13.64 -0.01
N ASP A 280 -13.19 13.34 1.03
CA ASP A 280 -13.08 12.11 1.82
C ASP A 280 -13.94 10.98 1.23
N LEU A 281 -13.52 10.43 0.09
CA LEU A 281 -14.26 9.38 -0.59
C LEU A 281 -14.25 8.04 0.16
N ALA A 282 -15.43 7.44 0.35
CA ALA A 282 -15.60 6.09 0.88
C ALA A 282 -15.33 5.03 -0.20
N VAL A 283 -14.09 4.92 -0.67
CA VAL A 283 -13.69 4.09 -1.82
C VAL A 283 -14.17 2.64 -1.71
N LYS A 284 -14.14 2.04 -0.51
CA LYS A 284 -14.64 0.66 -0.28
C LYS A 284 -16.13 0.54 -0.60
N GLN A 285 -16.95 1.46 -0.10
CA GLN A 285 -18.39 1.45 -0.35
C GLN A 285 -18.70 1.68 -1.84
N MET A 286 -17.98 2.60 -2.49
CA MET A 286 -18.09 2.83 -3.92
C MET A 286 -17.73 1.59 -4.76
N GLN A 287 -16.75 0.81 -4.35
CA GLN A 287 -16.38 -0.44 -5.02
C GLN A 287 -17.45 -1.53 -4.87
N MET A 288 -18.14 -1.57 -3.74
CA MET A 288 -19.23 -2.54 -3.49
C MET A 288 -20.48 -2.28 -4.31
N SER A 289 -20.72 -1.05 -4.76
CA SER A 289 -21.89 -0.68 -5.58
C SER A 289 -21.85 -1.24 -6.99
N HIS A 290 -20.79 -1.92 -7.40
CA HIS A 290 -20.53 -2.46 -8.74
C HIS A 290 -20.53 -1.42 -9.89
N VAL A 291 -20.94 -0.19 -9.62
CA VAL A 291 -20.91 0.92 -10.57
C VAL A 291 -19.47 1.41 -10.71
N ALA A 292 -18.92 1.37 -11.91
CA ALA A 292 -17.55 1.77 -12.22
C ALA A 292 -16.44 1.09 -11.37
N SER A 293 -16.73 -0.02 -10.67
CA SER A 293 -15.82 -0.70 -9.73
C SER A 293 -14.42 -0.97 -10.32
N LYS A 294 -14.36 -1.33 -11.61
CA LYS A 294 -13.10 -1.53 -12.33
C LYS A 294 -12.30 -0.24 -12.52
N GLY A 295 -12.96 0.88 -12.79
CA GLY A 295 -12.36 2.21 -12.86
C GLY A 295 -11.84 2.64 -11.49
N LEU A 296 -12.68 2.53 -10.47
CA LEU A 296 -12.33 2.86 -9.08
C LEU A 296 -11.14 2.06 -8.57
N HIS A 297 -11.07 0.76 -8.88
CA HIS A 297 -9.92 -0.07 -8.50
C HIS A 297 -8.60 0.38 -9.17
N ARG A 298 -8.68 1.04 -10.31
CA ARG A 298 -7.53 1.58 -11.07
C ARG A 298 -7.20 3.03 -10.74
N SER A 299 -8.06 3.76 -10.04
CA SER A 299 -7.95 5.20 -9.84
C SER A 299 -6.96 5.63 -8.75
N MET A 300 -6.48 4.69 -7.92
CA MET A 300 -5.50 4.95 -6.85
C MET A 300 -5.93 5.96 -5.76
N PHE A 301 -7.24 6.23 -5.60
CA PHE A 301 -7.75 7.25 -4.66
C PHE A 301 -7.21 7.09 -3.23
N GLY A 302 -7.28 5.87 -2.67
CA GLY A 302 -6.76 5.59 -1.34
C GLY A 302 -5.25 5.81 -1.22
N TYR A 303 -4.48 5.45 -2.25
CA TYR A 303 -3.04 5.68 -2.28
C TYR A 303 -2.71 7.18 -2.40
N PHE A 304 -3.41 7.92 -3.26
CA PHE A 304 -3.27 9.37 -3.40
C PHE A 304 -3.49 10.08 -2.06
N LYS A 305 -4.63 9.81 -1.40
CA LYS A 305 -4.94 10.39 -0.08
C LYS A 305 -3.85 10.06 0.95
N GLN A 306 -3.40 8.80 1.02
CA GLN A 306 -2.36 8.39 1.95
C GLN A 306 -1.03 9.10 1.69
N VAL A 307 -0.61 9.21 0.40
CA VAL A 307 0.66 9.86 0.03
C VAL A 307 0.59 11.35 0.30
N LEU A 308 -0.50 12.01 -0.07
CA LEU A 308 -0.68 13.43 0.16
C LEU A 308 -0.66 13.75 1.66
N LYS A 309 -1.36 12.95 2.48
CA LYS A 309 -1.42 13.13 3.93
C LYS A 309 -0.02 13.13 4.54
N TYR A 310 0.79 12.08 4.33
CA TYR A 310 2.11 12.04 4.95
C TYR A 310 3.07 13.10 4.39
N LYS A 311 2.91 13.52 3.12
CA LYS A 311 3.72 14.61 2.57
C LYS A 311 3.34 15.97 3.18
N CYS A 312 2.05 16.25 3.36
CA CYS A 312 1.61 17.45 4.07
C CYS A 312 2.18 17.47 5.50
N GLU A 313 2.12 16.35 6.22
CA GLU A 313 2.74 16.22 7.54
C GLU A 313 4.26 16.45 7.48
N TRP A 314 4.96 15.92 6.47
CA TRP A 314 6.41 16.06 6.31
C TRP A 314 6.84 17.50 6.06
N TYR A 315 6.11 18.20 5.21
CA TYR A 315 6.50 19.55 4.76
C TYR A 315 5.79 20.67 5.51
N GLY A 316 4.95 20.33 6.50
CA GLY A 316 4.22 21.30 7.32
C GLY A 316 3.13 22.04 6.55
N LYS A 317 2.50 21.34 5.61
CA LYS A 317 1.37 21.82 4.81
C LYS A 317 0.04 21.37 5.44
N GLU A 318 -1.02 22.12 5.21
CA GLU A 318 -2.35 21.83 5.72
C GLU A 318 -3.15 21.01 4.70
N LEU A 319 -3.66 19.86 5.14
CA LEU A 319 -4.57 19.02 4.34
C LEU A 319 -5.96 19.06 4.95
N ILE A 320 -6.93 19.58 4.20
CA ILE A 320 -8.34 19.63 4.58
C ILE A 320 -9.08 18.52 3.83
N LEU A 321 -9.76 17.66 4.60
CA LEU A 321 -10.66 16.65 4.05
C LEU A 321 -12.07 17.23 4.10
N ALA A 322 -12.70 17.40 2.95
CA ALA A 322 -14.10 17.78 2.90
C ALA A 322 -14.97 16.71 3.59
N ASP A 323 -16.07 17.13 4.20
CA ASP A 323 -17.02 16.17 4.74
C ASP A 323 -17.45 15.17 3.65
N ARG A 324 -17.66 13.91 4.06
CA ARG A 324 -17.99 12.81 3.13
C ARG A 324 -19.25 13.09 2.31
N TYR A 325 -20.19 13.82 2.87
CA TYR A 325 -21.45 14.18 2.24
C TYR A 325 -21.46 15.59 1.67
N TYR A 326 -20.30 16.27 1.67
CA TYR A 326 -20.18 17.59 1.07
C TYR A 326 -20.53 17.51 -0.42
N PRO A 327 -21.56 18.28 -0.89
CA PRO A 327 -22.08 18.13 -2.24
C PRO A 327 -21.25 18.89 -3.28
N SER A 328 -19.95 18.63 -3.36
CA SER A 328 -19.00 19.35 -4.23
C SER A 328 -19.46 19.45 -5.67
N THR A 329 -20.01 18.35 -6.23
CA THR A 329 -20.51 18.28 -7.60
C THR A 329 -21.95 18.77 -7.78
N GLN A 330 -22.74 18.90 -6.71
CA GLN A 330 -24.14 19.34 -6.75
C GLN A 330 -24.31 20.80 -6.39
N ARG A 331 -23.35 21.38 -5.66
CA ARG A 331 -23.36 22.78 -5.24
C ARG A 331 -22.87 23.68 -6.37
N CYS A 332 -23.54 24.81 -6.59
CA CYS A 332 -23.07 25.85 -7.49
C CYS A 332 -21.95 26.65 -6.84
N SER A 333 -20.80 26.73 -7.49
CA SER A 333 -19.64 27.48 -6.97
C SER A 333 -19.83 29.02 -7.05
N GLN A 334 -20.84 29.51 -7.79
CA GLN A 334 -21.14 30.93 -7.88
C GLN A 334 -22.17 31.38 -6.86
N CYS A 335 -23.34 30.73 -6.80
CA CYS A 335 -24.45 31.20 -5.94
C CYS A 335 -24.65 30.32 -4.69
N GLY A 336 -23.98 29.18 -4.58
CA GLY A 336 -24.10 28.28 -3.43
C GLY A 336 -25.32 27.35 -3.45
N HIS A 337 -26.24 27.47 -4.42
CA HIS A 337 -27.41 26.61 -4.54
C HIS A 337 -26.98 25.13 -4.66
N VAL A 338 -27.68 24.24 -3.94
CA VAL A 338 -27.42 22.80 -3.96
C VAL A 338 -28.54 22.07 -4.64
N LYS A 339 -28.23 21.36 -5.72
CA LYS A 339 -29.20 20.54 -6.46
C LYS A 339 -29.69 19.37 -5.64
N THR A 340 -31.01 19.17 -5.61
CA THR A 340 -31.66 18.08 -4.88
C THR A 340 -32.60 17.30 -5.79
N GLY A 341 -33.03 16.12 -5.41
CA GLY A 341 -34.02 15.32 -6.11
C GLY A 341 -33.67 15.07 -7.59
N ALA A 342 -34.64 15.44 -8.47
CA ALA A 342 -34.54 15.26 -9.93
C ALA A 342 -33.53 16.21 -10.62
N ASP A 343 -33.09 17.27 -9.95
CA ASP A 343 -32.14 18.24 -10.50
C ASP A 343 -30.67 17.81 -10.33
N LYS A 344 -30.41 16.75 -9.55
CA LYS A 344 -29.06 16.23 -9.34
C LYS A 344 -28.39 15.80 -10.64
N VAL A 345 -27.09 16.08 -10.76
CA VAL A 345 -26.28 15.61 -11.87
C VAL A 345 -25.77 14.23 -11.53
N GLY A 346 -26.19 13.22 -12.27
CA GLY A 346 -25.73 11.84 -12.14
C GLY A 346 -24.53 11.50 -13.04
N LEU A 347 -24.19 10.20 -13.09
CA LEU A 347 -23.11 9.70 -13.95
C LEU A 347 -23.41 9.89 -15.45
N ASP A 348 -24.67 9.89 -15.83
CA ASP A 348 -25.12 10.08 -17.21
C ASP A 348 -25.56 11.54 -17.50
N GLY A 349 -25.29 12.45 -16.56
CA GLY A 349 -25.79 13.83 -16.60
C GLY A 349 -27.13 13.99 -15.90
N ASN A 350 -27.88 15.01 -16.28
CA ASN A 350 -29.27 15.23 -15.82
C ASN A 350 -30.25 15.08 -16.99
N LYS A 351 -31.06 14.01 -16.95
CA LYS A 351 -32.02 13.69 -18.02
C LYS A 351 -33.17 14.68 -18.08
N LYS A 352 -33.63 15.21 -16.93
CA LYS A 352 -34.73 16.20 -16.87
C LYS A 352 -34.37 17.47 -17.62
N HIS A 353 -33.13 17.91 -17.53
CA HIS A 353 -32.66 19.16 -18.13
C HIS A 353 -31.79 18.93 -19.38
N GLY A 354 -31.63 17.68 -19.87
CA GLY A 354 -30.85 17.37 -21.07
C GLY A 354 -29.38 17.71 -20.98
N THR A 355 -28.85 17.84 -19.77
CA THR A 355 -27.43 18.21 -19.56
C THR A 355 -26.52 16.98 -19.53
N LYS A 356 -25.35 17.06 -20.18
CA LYS A 356 -24.34 16.00 -20.21
C LYS A 356 -23.67 15.85 -18.85
N HIS A 357 -23.08 14.68 -18.59
CA HIS A 357 -22.41 14.35 -17.33
C HIS A 357 -21.21 15.25 -16.97
N ASN A 358 -20.56 15.85 -17.96
CA ASN A 358 -19.39 16.73 -17.77
C ASN A 358 -19.77 18.21 -17.64
N LYS A 359 -21.03 18.58 -17.89
CA LYS A 359 -21.53 19.97 -17.77
C LYS A 359 -22.29 20.17 -16.47
N TYR A 360 -22.00 21.26 -15.79
CA TYR A 360 -22.75 21.79 -14.68
C TYR A 360 -23.53 23.04 -15.16
N VAL A 361 -24.85 23.04 -14.97
CA VAL A 361 -25.71 24.19 -15.23
C VAL A 361 -26.46 24.48 -13.94
N CYS A 362 -26.33 25.67 -13.39
CA CYS A 362 -27.12 26.08 -12.23
C CYS A 362 -28.48 26.56 -12.68
N TYR A 363 -29.56 26.00 -12.13
CA TYR A 363 -30.91 26.36 -12.49
C TYR A 363 -31.42 27.61 -11.74
N GLU A 364 -30.70 28.09 -10.73
CA GLU A 364 -31.00 29.30 -9.98
C GLU A 364 -30.33 30.54 -10.60
N CYS A 365 -29.03 30.50 -10.81
CA CYS A 365 -28.25 31.66 -11.29
C CYS A 365 -27.84 31.58 -12.76
N GLY A 366 -28.19 30.48 -13.48
CA GLY A 366 -27.87 30.33 -14.90
C GLY A 366 -26.38 30.00 -15.19
N ALA A 367 -25.54 29.85 -14.19
CA ALA A 367 -24.11 29.59 -14.38
C ALA A 367 -23.88 28.26 -15.13
N VAL A 368 -23.02 28.29 -16.15
CA VAL A 368 -22.62 27.12 -16.95
C VAL A 368 -21.10 26.95 -16.87
N MET A 369 -20.66 25.77 -16.49
CA MET A 369 -19.23 25.43 -16.38
C MET A 369 -19.00 23.92 -16.52
N GLU A 370 -17.74 23.48 -16.61
CA GLU A 370 -17.41 22.06 -16.49
C GLU A 370 -17.72 21.58 -15.06
N ARG A 371 -18.25 20.34 -14.94
CA ARG A 371 -18.66 19.80 -13.63
C ARG A 371 -17.48 19.64 -12.68
N ASP A 372 -16.35 19.16 -13.18
CA ASP A 372 -15.15 18.91 -12.38
C ASP A 372 -14.51 20.25 -11.95
N GLU A 373 -14.55 21.28 -12.79
CA GLU A 373 -14.15 22.65 -12.43
C GLU A 373 -15.04 23.21 -11.30
N ASN A 374 -16.36 23.03 -11.40
CA ASN A 374 -17.27 23.44 -10.33
C ASN A 374 -16.96 22.73 -9.00
N ALA A 375 -16.65 21.43 -9.04
CA ALA A 375 -16.29 20.66 -7.86
C ALA A 375 -14.98 21.18 -7.22
N VAL A 376 -13.96 21.46 -8.03
CA VAL A 376 -12.68 22.04 -7.53
C VAL A 376 -12.92 23.40 -6.87
N ARG A 377 -13.74 24.29 -7.48
CA ARG A 377 -14.06 25.61 -6.90
C ARG A 377 -14.81 25.48 -5.57
N ASN A 378 -15.76 24.51 -5.46
CA ASN A 378 -16.48 24.26 -4.22
C ASN A 378 -15.55 23.71 -3.12
N LEU A 379 -14.62 22.82 -3.46
CA LEU A 379 -13.62 22.33 -2.50
C LEU A 379 -12.64 23.45 -2.10
N LEU A 380 -12.25 24.32 -3.03
CA LEU A 380 -11.38 25.47 -2.76
C LEU A 380 -12.00 26.44 -1.76
N ALA A 381 -13.31 26.59 -1.77
CA ALA A 381 -14.06 27.44 -0.83
C ALA A 381 -14.00 26.93 0.63
N LEU A 382 -13.53 25.70 0.87
CA LEU A 382 -13.30 25.16 2.21
C LEU A 382 -11.96 25.65 2.82
N LEU A 383 -11.09 26.26 2.04
CA LEU A 383 -9.81 26.80 2.41
C LEU A 383 -9.90 28.31 2.72
#